data_757da2eae654bc5a30068440d19bf089
#
_entry.id   757da2eae654bc5a30068440d19bf089
#
_cell.length_a   1.000
_cell.length_b   1.000
_cell.length_c   1.000
_cell.angle_alpha   90.00
_cell.angle_beta   90.00
_cell.angle_gamma   90.00
#
_symmetry.space_group_name_H-M   'P 1'
#
loop_
_entity.id
_entity.type
_entity.pdbx_description
1 polymer ?
#
loop_
_entity_poly.entity_id
_entity_poly.type
_entity_poly.pdbx_seq_one_letter_code
_entity_poly.pdbx_strand_id
1 'polypeptide(L)'
;MLRLRLIQDTLTISAIIVFMLFIVSSIKYTSNPTTEIQAFPPPFTLLIGILTRPDRYDRRHFLRLIYGTEMQSTATITVKFVLCNLTKPEQRAFVALEIMRFDDIIILNCSENMNAGKTYTYFSSLPSILPAKYDYVMKADDDVYLRLKQLAASLNPLPRLDLYYGFVIPCPSMNPFVHYMSGMGFVLSWDLVEWIGTSLIPLNHTVGPEDKLVGEWLNRGDKAKNRVSNKPAMYDYPRTNGRCSHDLIPETLAVHRLKRWDQWLDVLTFFNVTNQVKPSKLYTL
;
A
#
# COMPACT_ATOMS: atom_id res chain seq x y z
N MET A 1 -16.23 -5.31 -85.76
CA MET A 1 -15.27 -4.63 -84.86
C MET A 1 -15.88 -4.06 -83.57
N LEU A 2 -17.09 -3.57 -83.59
CA LEU A 2 -17.69 -2.92 -82.37
C LEU A 2 -17.98 -3.94 -81.22
N ARG A 3 -18.45 -5.17 -81.56
CA ARG A 3 -18.75 -6.21 -80.56
C ARG A 3 -17.52 -6.76 -79.83
N LEU A 4 -16.34 -6.82 -80.49
CA LEU A 4 -15.12 -7.28 -79.88
C LEU A 4 -14.57 -6.23 -78.86
N ARG A 5 -14.72 -4.94 -79.14
CA ARG A 5 -14.34 -3.90 -78.21
C ARG A 5 -15.19 -3.87 -76.90
N LEU A 6 -16.51 -4.04 -77.05
CA LEU A 6 -17.42 -4.10 -75.90
C LEU A 6 -17.11 -5.27 -74.99
N ILE A 7 -16.74 -6.46 -75.52
CA ILE A 7 -16.37 -7.62 -74.72
C ILE A 7 -15.04 -7.40 -74.01
N GLN A 8 -14.10 -6.74 -74.66
CA GLN A 8 -12.78 -6.41 -74.08
C GLN A 8 -12.89 -5.39 -72.95
N ASP A 9 -13.75 -4.39 -73.09
CA ASP A 9 -14.01 -3.36 -72.06
C ASP A 9 -14.76 -3.96 -70.89
N THR A 10 -15.69 -4.88 -71.07
CA THR A 10 -16.37 -5.58 -69.96
C THR A 10 -15.44 -6.51 -69.20
N LEU A 11 -14.51 -7.19 -69.86
CA LEU A 11 -13.50 -8.02 -69.19
C LEU A 11 -12.50 -7.22 -68.41
N THR A 12 -12.09 -6.05 -68.89
CA THR A 12 -11.17 -5.16 -68.15
C THR A 12 -11.83 -4.54 -66.91
N ILE A 13 -13.09 -4.13 -67.02
CA ILE A 13 -13.85 -3.60 -65.88
C ILE A 13 -14.07 -4.69 -64.81
N SER A 14 -14.40 -5.90 -65.21
CA SER A 14 -14.54 -7.04 -64.29
C SER A 14 -13.22 -7.37 -63.57
N ALA A 15 -12.09 -7.36 -64.29
CA ALA A 15 -10.77 -7.59 -63.69
C ALA A 15 -10.39 -6.51 -62.67
N ILE A 16 -10.70 -5.25 -62.95
CA ILE A 16 -10.47 -4.13 -62.04
C ILE A 16 -11.34 -4.27 -60.78
N ILE A 17 -12.60 -4.64 -60.91
CA ILE A 17 -13.50 -4.85 -59.76
C ILE A 17 -13.00 -6.00 -58.87
N VAL A 18 -12.59 -7.12 -59.45
CA VAL A 18 -12.03 -8.25 -58.70
C VAL A 18 -10.74 -7.87 -57.98
N PHE A 19 -9.87 -7.09 -58.65
CA PHE A 19 -8.63 -6.61 -58.03
C PHE A 19 -8.89 -5.63 -56.89
N MET A 20 -9.86 -4.73 -57.02
CA MET A 20 -10.29 -3.83 -55.95
C MET A 20 -10.90 -4.58 -54.77
N LEU A 21 -11.72 -5.60 -55.04
CA LEU A 21 -12.25 -6.47 -53.97
C LEU A 21 -11.14 -7.25 -53.25
N PHE A 22 -10.12 -7.68 -53.98
CA PHE A 22 -8.96 -8.34 -53.37
C PHE A 22 -8.13 -7.40 -52.53
N ILE A 23 -7.92 -6.15 -52.94
CA ILE A 23 -7.25 -5.12 -52.14
C ILE A 23 -8.06 -4.83 -50.90
N VAL A 24 -9.37 -4.63 -50.98
CA VAL A 24 -10.24 -4.34 -49.82
C VAL A 24 -10.27 -5.53 -48.84
N SER A 25 -10.27 -6.77 -49.32
CA SER A 25 -10.19 -7.95 -48.46
C SER A 25 -8.81 -8.12 -47.82
N SER A 26 -7.72 -7.79 -48.54
CA SER A 26 -6.36 -7.77 -47.98
C SER A 26 -6.19 -6.71 -46.90
N ILE A 27 -6.76 -5.51 -47.09
CA ILE A 27 -6.74 -4.43 -46.06
C ILE A 27 -7.54 -4.85 -44.80
N LYS A 28 -8.62 -5.61 -44.93
CA LYS A 28 -9.35 -6.17 -43.80
C LYS A 28 -8.60 -7.30 -43.09
N TYR A 29 -7.69 -7.99 -43.77
CA TYR A 29 -6.90 -9.09 -43.18
C TYR A 29 -5.63 -8.61 -42.50
N THR A 30 -5.20 -7.38 -42.76
CA THR A 30 -4.06 -6.71 -42.06
C THR A 30 -4.51 -5.80 -40.92
N SER A 31 -5.77 -5.88 -40.48
CA SER A 31 -6.11 -5.40 -39.14
C SER A 31 -5.35 -6.29 -38.16
N ASN A 32 -4.18 -5.81 -37.75
CA ASN A 32 -3.40 -6.38 -36.63
C ASN A 32 -4.37 -6.79 -35.53
N PRO A 33 -4.14 -7.94 -34.86
CA PRO A 33 -4.78 -8.19 -33.61
C PRO A 33 -4.42 -6.97 -32.76
N THR A 34 -5.41 -6.20 -32.39
CA THR A 34 -5.28 -5.23 -31.30
C THR A 34 -4.69 -6.04 -30.17
N THR A 35 -3.37 -5.90 -29.97
CA THR A 35 -2.77 -6.24 -28.70
C THR A 35 -3.63 -5.46 -27.73
N GLU A 36 -4.49 -6.13 -26.98
CA GLU A 36 -5.11 -5.55 -25.81
C GLU A 36 -3.92 -4.99 -25.01
N ILE A 37 -3.73 -3.69 -25.11
CA ILE A 37 -2.87 -2.97 -24.20
C ILE A 37 -3.53 -3.28 -22.87
N GLN A 38 -2.95 -4.20 -22.13
CA GLN A 38 -3.35 -4.51 -20.76
C GLN A 38 -3.29 -3.16 -20.06
N ALA A 39 -4.45 -2.50 -19.97
CA ALA A 39 -4.53 -1.18 -19.36
C ALA A 39 -4.07 -1.39 -17.91
N PHE A 40 -2.86 -0.92 -17.62
CA PHE A 40 -2.39 -0.91 -16.24
C PHE A 40 -3.47 -0.19 -15.42
N PRO A 41 -3.93 -0.80 -14.31
CA PRO A 41 -4.86 -0.11 -13.45
C PRO A 41 -4.30 1.27 -13.11
N PRO A 42 -5.14 2.31 -13.06
CA PRO A 42 -4.68 3.68 -12.83
C PRO A 42 -3.86 3.75 -11.53
N PRO A 43 -2.82 4.59 -11.49
CA PRO A 43 -2.05 4.79 -10.27
C PRO A 43 -2.99 5.14 -9.12
N PHE A 44 -2.70 4.63 -7.93
CA PHE A 44 -3.47 4.87 -6.72
C PHE A 44 -2.67 5.61 -5.66
N THR A 45 -3.36 6.12 -4.67
CA THR A 45 -2.79 6.85 -3.53
C THR A 45 -2.87 6.02 -2.26
N LEU A 46 -1.77 5.93 -1.51
CA LEU A 46 -1.70 5.23 -0.22
C LEU A 46 -1.12 6.16 0.84
N LEU A 47 -1.86 6.39 1.92
CA LEU A 47 -1.33 6.99 3.14
C LEU A 47 -0.87 5.90 4.09
N ILE A 48 0.37 5.95 4.54
CA ILE A 48 0.89 5.09 5.61
C ILE A 48 1.07 5.93 6.86
N GLY A 49 0.24 5.69 7.88
CA GLY A 49 0.40 6.26 9.22
C GLY A 49 1.20 5.32 10.10
N ILE A 50 2.43 5.72 10.43
CA ILE A 50 3.27 4.98 11.38
C ILE A 50 2.98 5.48 12.77
N LEU A 51 2.30 4.66 13.57
CA LEU A 51 1.96 5.00 14.94
C LEU A 51 3.20 4.82 15.83
N THR A 52 3.70 5.93 16.38
CA THR A 52 4.93 5.97 17.16
C THR A 52 4.75 6.91 18.36
N ARG A 53 5.77 7.04 19.20
CA ARG A 53 5.75 7.93 20.36
C ARG A 53 6.62 9.17 20.13
N PRO A 54 6.33 10.29 20.79
CA PRO A 54 7.10 11.53 20.63
C PRO A 54 8.60 11.39 20.94
N ASP A 55 8.96 10.53 21.88
CA ASP A 55 10.34 10.29 22.31
C ASP A 55 11.14 9.34 21.39
N ARG A 56 10.51 8.83 20.31
CA ARG A 56 11.15 7.91 19.35
C ARG A 56 11.68 8.64 18.10
N TYR A 57 12.32 9.81 18.27
CA TYR A 57 12.86 10.56 17.12
C TYR A 57 13.99 9.82 16.39
N ASP A 58 14.83 9.05 17.07
CA ASP A 58 15.82 8.16 16.46
C ASP A 58 15.18 7.16 15.50
N ARG A 59 14.09 6.53 15.91
CA ARG A 59 13.33 5.58 15.09
C ARG A 59 12.70 6.27 13.88
N ARG A 60 12.07 7.42 14.05
CA ARG A 60 11.48 8.17 12.94
C ARG A 60 12.53 8.61 11.92
N HIS A 61 13.69 9.11 12.37
CA HIS A 61 14.78 9.47 11.47
C HIS A 61 15.28 8.27 10.67
N PHE A 62 15.46 7.13 11.31
CA PHE A 62 15.89 5.91 10.66
C PHE A 62 14.86 5.42 9.61
N LEU A 63 13.59 5.43 9.93
CA LEU A 63 12.53 5.04 9.00
C LEU A 63 12.42 6.00 7.79
N ARG A 64 12.65 7.31 7.99
CA ARG A 64 12.74 8.28 6.87
C ARG A 64 13.86 7.94 5.90
N LEU A 65 15.02 7.53 6.41
CA LEU A 65 16.14 7.09 5.56
C LEU A 65 15.76 5.87 4.74
N ILE A 66 15.19 4.85 5.36
CA ILE A 66 14.80 3.62 4.68
C ILE A 66 13.75 3.91 3.60
N TYR A 67 12.63 4.53 3.96
CA TYR A 67 11.52 4.76 3.04
C TYR A 67 11.84 5.82 1.98
N GLY A 68 12.77 6.73 2.24
CA GLY A 68 13.28 7.69 1.26
C GLY A 68 14.13 7.07 0.16
N THR A 69 14.67 5.87 0.36
CA THR A 69 15.46 5.17 -0.67
C THR A 69 14.62 4.32 -1.62
N GLU A 70 13.36 4.04 -1.28
CA GLU A 70 12.51 3.19 -2.11
C GLU A 70 11.88 4.00 -3.25
N MET A 71 12.20 3.63 -4.49
CA MET A 71 11.57 4.19 -5.69
C MET A 71 10.17 3.61 -5.88
N GLN A 72 9.17 4.50 -5.97
CA GLN A 72 7.76 4.12 -6.16
C GLN A 72 7.41 4.23 -7.65
N SER A 73 6.79 3.23 -8.23
CA SER A 73 6.44 3.21 -9.65
C SER A 73 4.95 3.07 -9.97
N THR A 74 4.16 2.46 -9.07
CA THR A 74 2.75 2.10 -9.35
C THR A 74 1.74 2.79 -8.42
N ALA A 75 2.22 3.59 -7.46
CA ALA A 75 1.38 4.29 -6.49
C ALA A 75 2.05 5.58 -6.01
N THR A 76 1.25 6.54 -5.58
CA THR A 76 1.72 7.69 -4.79
C THR A 76 1.59 7.33 -3.32
N ILE A 77 2.72 7.04 -2.66
CA ILE A 77 2.75 6.69 -1.25
C ILE A 77 3.19 7.88 -0.41
N THR A 78 2.37 8.23 0.57
CA THR A 78 2.67 9.25 1.58
C THR A 78 2.88 8.57 2.92
N VAL A 79 4.05 8.76 3.54
CA VAL A 79 4.34 8.26 4.88
C VAL A 79 4.24 9.41 5.88
N LYS A 80 3.46 9.23 6.94
CA LYS A 80 3.32 10.18 8.05
C LYS A 80 3.52 9.45 9.38
N PHE A 81 4.15 10.14 10.34
CA PHE A 81 4.30 9.64 11.70
C PHE A 81 3.17 10.18 12.58
N VAL A 82 2.50 9.30 13.30
CA VAL A 82 1.31 9.64 14.07
C VAL A 82 1.63 9.66 15.55
N LEU A 83 1.49 10.83 16.15
CA LEU A 83 1.71 11.11 17.57
C LEU A 83 0.40 11.52 18.22
N CYS A 84 0.28 11.29 19.52
CA CYS A 84 -0.74 11.94 20.35
C CYS A 84 -0.18 13.19 21.03
N ASN A 85 -0.94 13.75 21.97
CA ASN A 85 -0.62 14.97 22.66
C ASN A 85 0.83 15.02 23.21
N LEU A 86 1.54 16.08 22.90
CA LEU A 86 2.90 16.32 23.38
C LEU A 86 2.85 16.90 24.81
N THR A 87 3.15 16.07 25.80
CA THR A 87 2.98 16.43 27.21
C THR A 87 4.20 17.15 27.81
N LYS A 88 5.41 16.88 27.26
CA LYS A 88 6.67 17.41 27.79
C LYS A 88 7.22 18.55 26.93
N PRO A 89 7.87 19.58 27.54
CA PRO A 89 8.47 20.67 26.77
C PRO A 89 9.48 20.22 25.71
N GLU A 90 10.37 19.27 26.05
CA GLU A 90 11.37 18.74 25.16
C GLU A 90 10.73 18.03 23.95
N GLN A 91 9.62 17.30 24.15
CA GLN A 91 8.88 16.67 23.05
C GLN A 91 8.35 17.74 22.09
N ARG A 92 7.78 18.83 22.61
CA ARG A 92 7.28 19.93 21.78
C ARG A 92 8.39 20.57 20.96
N ALA A 93 9.56 20.83 21.56
CA ALA A 93 10.69 21.43 20.85
C ALA A 93 11.23 20.51 19.75
N PHE A 94 11.50 19.24 20.07
CA PHE A 94 12.09 18.32 19.08
C PHE A 94 11.12 17.93 17.96
N VAL A 95 9.86 17.70 18.28
CA VAL A 95 8.84 17.42 17.26
C VAL A 95 8.59 18.64 16.37
N ALA A 96 8.63 19.87 16.92
CA ALA A 96 8.53 21.08 16.11
C ALA A 96 9.68 21.19 15.09
N LEU A 97 10.92 20.86 15.49
CA LEU A 97 12.05 20.80 14.54
C LEU A 97 11.85 19.77 13.44
N GLU A 98 11.31 18.59 13.78
CA GLU A 98 10.98 17.57 12.77
C GLU A 98 9.90 18.06 11.81
N ILE A 99 8.83 18.69 12.29
CA ILE A 99 7.77 19.25 11.45
C ILE A 99 8.34 20.30 10.49
N MET A 100 9.14 21.25 11.00
CA MET A 100 9.77 22.29 10.17
C MET A 100 10.66 21.72 9.06
N ARG A 101 11.29 20.56 9.29
CA ARG A 101 12.22 19.95 8.35
C ARG A 101 11.57 18.99 7.37
N PHE A 102 10.56 18.20 7.80
CA PHE A 102 10.07 17.06 7.06
C PHE A 102 8.58 17.16 6.72
N ASP A 103 7.79 17.93 7.45
CA ASP A 103 6.34 18.09 7.27
C ASP A 103 5.59 16.74 7.17
N ASP A 104 6.00 15.77 7.96
CA ASP A 104 5.51 14.38 7.90
C ASP A 104 4.90 13.86 9.22
N ILE A 105 4.54 14.74 10.13
CA ILE A 105 3.99 14.39 11.45
C ILE A 105 2.52 14.80 11.55
N ILE A 106 1.70 13.88 12.01
CA ILE A 106 0.31 14.12 12.43
C ILE A 106 0.28 14.07 13.96
N ILE A 107 -0.22 15.13 14.60
CA ILE A 107 -0.44 15.17 16.04
C ILE A 107 -1.95 15.14 16.30
N LEU A 108 -2.39 14.14 17.05
CA LEU A 108 -3.78 13.89 17.36
C LEU A 108 -4.09 14.22 18.82
N ASN A 109 -5.32 14.59 19.10
CA ASN A 109 -5.80 14.78 20.48
C ASN A 109 -6.18 13.44 21.11
N CYS A 110 -5.19 12.68 21.58
CA CYS A 110 -5.35 11.36 22.18
C CYS A 110 -4.27 11.07 23.24
N SER A 111 -4.40 9.93 23.90
CA SER A 111 -3.35 9.36 24.77
C SER A 111 -2.37 8.52 23.93
N GLU A 112 -1.07 8.57 24.26
CA GLU A 112 -0.03 7.71 23.66
C GLU A 112 -0.16 6.24 24.10
N ASN A 113 -1.32 5.67 23.85
CA ASN A 113 -1.61 4.28 24.14
C ASN A 113 -2.49 3.67 23.02
N MET A 114 -1.94 2.70 22.31
CA MET A 114 -2.64 2.00 21.22
C MET A 114 -3.97 1.40 21.68
N ASN A 115 -3.98 0.81 22.89
CA ASN A 115 -5.17 0.16 23.47
C ASN A 115 -6.15 1.14 24.12
N ALA A 116 -5.85 2.44 24.12
CA ALA A 116 -6.70 3.49 24.67
C ALA A 116 -7.16 4.49 23.61
N GLY A 117 -7.50 4.00 22.41
CA GLY A 117 -8.17 4.76 21.37
C GLY A 117 -7.27 5.48 20.37
N LYS A 118 -5.94 5.35 20.44
CA LYS A 118 -5.03 6.01 19.46
C LYS A 118 -5.35 5.61 18.03
N THR A 119 -5.53 4.31 17.75
CA THR A 119 -5.86 3.80 16.41
C THR A 119 -7.24 4.28 15.93
N TYR A 120 -8.23 4.32 16.83
CA TYR A 120 -9.53 4.93 16.51
C TYR A 120 -9.39 6.40 16.13
N THR A 121 -8.70 7.19 16.98
CA THR A 121 -8.49 8.62 16.74
C THR A 121 -7.74 8.86 15.43
N TYR A 122 -6.75 8.01 15.10
CA TYR A 122 -6.05 8.10 13.83
C TYR A 122 -7.05 8.01 12.67
N PHE A 123 -7.76 6.92 12.51
CA PHE A 123 -8.66 6.74 11.37
C PHE A 123 -9.80 7.76 11.36
N SER A 124 -10.43 8.02 12.49
CA SER A 124 -11.60 8.92 12.58
C SER A 124 -11.26 10.39 12.29
N SER A 125 -10.02 10.82 12.53
CA SER A 125 -9.60 12.20 12.28
C SER A 125 -9.21 12.47 10.83
N LEU A 126 -8.74 11.46 10.08
CA LEU A 126 -8.19 11.65 8.73
C LEU A 126 -9.13 12.39 7.78
N PRO A 127 -10.45 12.10 7.72
CA PRO A 127 -11.35 12.80 6.81
C PRO A 127 -11.47 14.30 7.05
N SER A 128 -11.18 14.76 8.27
CA SER A 128 -11.26 16.17 8.65
C SER A 128 -9.93 16.92 8.57
N ILE A 129 -8.80 16.22 8.70
CA ILE A 129 -7.47 16.86 8.76
C ILE A 129 -6.70 16.81 7.46
N LEU A 130 -7.04 15.88 6.56
CA LEU A 130 -6.33 15.73 5.28
C LEU A 130 -6.96 16.63 4.20
N PRO A 131 -6.14 17.23 3.32
CA PRO A 131 -6.63 18.11 2.24
C PRO A 131 -7.34 17.35 1.12
N ALA A 132 -7.07 16.04 0.99
CA ALA A 132 -7.64 15.18 -0.04
C ALA A 132 -7.80 13.74 0.45
N LYS A 133 -8.67 13.00 -0.22
CA LYS A 133 -8.88 11.56 0.01
C LYS A 133 -7.74 10.75 -0.58
N TYR A 134 -7.49 9.59 0.02
CA TYR A 134 -6.62 8.55 -0.51
C TYR A 134 -7.46 7.37 -1.01
N ASP A 135 -6.90 6.51 -1.86
CA ASP A 135 -7.57 5.23 -2.18
C ASP A 135 -7.47 4.28 -0.99
N TYR A 136 -6.31 4.28 -0.34
CA TYR A 136 -6.04 3.41 0.80
C TYR A 136 -5.34 4.16 1.93
N VAL A 137 -5.59 3.70 3.14
CA VAL A 137 -4.91 4.14 4.36
C VAL A 137 -4.36 2.93 5.10
N MET A 138 -3.07 2.95 5.40
CA MET A 138 -2.42 1.95 6.22
C MET A 138 -2.13 2.49 7.61
N LYS A 139 -2.38 1.67 8.63
CA LYS A 139 -1.77 1.80 9.95
C LYS A 139 -0.58 0.86 10.00
N ALA A 140 0.56 1.32 10.48
CA ALA A 140 1.73 0.48 10.74
C ALA A 140 2.36 0.83 12.11
N ASP A 141 3.05 -0.15 12.71
CA ASP A 141 3.90 0.06 13.88
C ASP A 141 5.28 0.61 13.49
N ASP A 142 6.01 1.22 14.43
CA ASP A 142 7.33 1.80 14.17
C ASP A 142 8.50 0.78 14.21
N ASP A 143 8.20 -0.49 14.44
CA ASP A 143 9.15 -1.60 14.41
C ASP A 143 8.89 -2.58 13.24
N VAL A 144 8.35 -2.06 12.15
CA VAL A 144 8.07 -2.79 10.91
C VAL A 144 8.94 -2.26 9.77
N TYR A 145 9.58 -3.16 9.03
CA TYR A 145 10.16 -2.88 7.73
C TYR A 145 9.12 -3.18 6.65
N LEU A 146 8.75 -2.17 5.87
CA LEU A 146 7.82 -2.28 4.74
C LEU A 146 8.59 -2.14 3.42
N ARG A 147 8.42 -3.07 2.51
CA ARG A 147 8.91 -2.96 1.13
C ARG A 147 7.84 -2.26 0.29
N LEU A 148 7.93 -0.92 0.20
CA LEU A 148 6.89 -0.07 -0.35
C LEU A 148 6.54 -0.42 -1.80
N LYS A 149 7.53 -0.75 -2.63
CA LYS A 149 7.31 -1.16 -4.03
C LYS A 149 6.49 -2.45 -4.12
N GLN A 150 6.83 -3.44 -3.31
CA GLN A 150 6.11 -4.73 -3.26
C GLN A 150 4.70 -4.55 -2.68
N LEU A 151 4.57 -3.73 -1.65
CA LEU A 151 3.27 -3.37 -1.08
C LEU A 151 2.37 -2.69 -2.12
N ALA A 152 2.90 -1.73 -2.87
CA ALA A 152 2.17 -1.08 -3.95
C ALA A 152 1.75 -2.08 -5.04
N ALA A 153 2.65 -2.96 -5.47
CA ALA A 153 2.33 -4.00 -6.46
C ALA A 153 1.24 -4.96 -5.97
N SER A 154 1.25 -5.32 -4.68
CA SER A 154 0.25 -6.20 -4.07
C SER A 154 -1.13 -5.53 -3.94
N LEU A 155 -1.19 -4.23 -3.68
CA LEU A 155 -2.45 -3.47 -3.56
C LEU A 155 -3.05 -3.10 -4.93
N ASN A 156 -2.24 -2.96 -5.96
CA ASN A 156 -2.64 -2.43 -7.26
C ASN A 156 -3.85 -3.14 -7.89
N PRO A 157 -3.95 -4.50 -7.92
CA PRO A 157 -5.08 -5.22 -8.50
C PRO A 157 -6.32 -5.26 -7.60
N LEU A 158 -6.24 -4.76 -6.34
CA LEU A 158 -7.30 -4.90 -5.35
C LEU A 158 -8.36 -3.80 -5.48
N PRO A 159 -9.61 -4.07 -5.02
CA PRO A 159 -10.67 -3.07 -5.04
C PRO A 159 -10.33 -1.85 -4.16
N ARG A 160 -10.72 -0.65 -4.64
CA ARG A 160 -10.53 0.62 -3.92
C ARG A 160 -11.62 0.88 -2.86
N LEU A 161 -12.59 -0.02 -2.75
CA LEU A 161 -13.72 0.09 -1.83
C LEU A 161 -13.85 -1.18 -1.00
N ASP A 162 -14.29 -0.99 0.24
CA ASP A 162 -14.64 -2.04 1.19
C ASP A 162 -13.51 -3.07 1.41
N LEU A 163 -12.23 -2.61 1.35
CA LEU A 163 -11.04 -3.44 1.47
C LEU A 163 -10.44 -3.39 2.87
N TYR A 164 -10.16 -4.57 3.44
CA TYR A 164 -9.34 -4.80 4.63
C TYR A 164 -8.24 -5.80 4.30
N TYR A 165 -6.98 -5.35 4.33
CA TYR A 165 -5.81 -6.07 3.85
C TYR A 165 -4.71 -6.08 4.91
N GLY A 166 -4.05 -7.23 5.11
CA GLY A 166 -2.95 -7.35 6.06
C GLY A 166 -2.55 -8.78 6.34
N PHE A 167 -2.06 -9.03 7.54
CA PHE A 167 -1.66 -10.35 8.02
C PHE A 167 -2.67 -10.86 9.07
N VAL A 168 -3.43 -11.89 8.74
CA VAL A 168 -4.45 -12.44 9.63
C VAL A 168 -3.85 -13.11 10.88
N ILE A 169 -4.36 -12.80 12.05
CA ILE A 169 -4.03 -13.46 13.32
C ILE A 169 -5.29 -14.05 13.97
N PRO A 170 -5.14 -15.19 14.69
CA PRO A 170 -3.92 -15.90 15.10
C PRO A 170 -3.17 -16.54 13.92
N CYS A 171 -1.86 -16.75 14.07
CA CYS A 171 -0.97 -17.19 12.97
C CYS A 171 -1.41 -18.44 12.21
N PRO A 172 -2.03 -19.46 12.83
CA PRO A 172 -2.56 -20.61 12.08
C PRO A 172 -3.77 -20.27 11.20
N SER A 173 -4.44 -19.13 11.46
CA SER A 173 -5.65 -18.77 10.69
C SER A 173 -5.30 -18.31 9.29
N MET A 174 -6.09 -18.75 8.32
CA MET A 174 -6.10 -18.27 6.94
C MET A 174 -7.39 -17.51 6.59
N ASN A 175 -8.34 -17.42 7.54
CA ASN A 175 -9.65 -16.84 7.29
C ASN A 175 -9.76 -15.41 7.85
N PRO A 176 -9.68 -14.37 6.99
CA PRO A 176 -9.79 -12.97 7.41
C PRO A 176 -11.21 -12.54 7.79
N PHE A 177 -12.23 -13.36 7.52
CA PHE A 177 -13.62 -13.08 7.88
C PHE A 177 -13.99 -13.53 9.29
N VAL A 178 -13.28 -14.51 9.83
CA VAL A 178 -13.44 -15.01 11.21
C VAL A 178 -12.51 -14.26 12.16
N HIS A 179 -11.33 -13.89 11.69
CA HIS A 179 -10.25 -13.28 12.47
C HIS A 179 -9.94 -11.86 11.95
N TYR A 180 -8.91 -11.22 12.52
CA TYR A 180 -8.56 -9.83 12.24
C TYR A 180 -7.11 -9.73 11.76
N MET A 181 -6.73 -8.55 11.21
CA MET A 181 -5.36 -8.30 10.78
C MET A 181 -4.50 -7.83 11.94
N SER A 182 -3.25 -8.31 11.98
CA SER A 182 -2.25 -7.96 12.98
C SER A 182 -1.92 -6.47 12.97
N GLY A 183 -1.67 -5.92 14.14
CA GLY A 183 -1.23 -4.54 14.35
C GLY A 183 0.12 -4.19 13.71
N MET A 184 0.92 -5.18 13.26
CA MET A 184 2.16 -4.89 12.51
C MET A 184 1.92 -3.92 11.35
N GLY A 185 0.78 -4.07 10.68
CA GLY A 185 0.34 -3.20 9.61
C GLY A 185 -0.86 -3.79 8.88
N PHE A 186 -1.88 -2.96 8.70
CA PHE A 186 -3.05 -3.29 7.88
C PHE A 186 -3.53 -2.07 7.10
N VAL A 187 -4.19 -2.34 5.99
CA VAL A 187 -4.70 -1.34 5.06
C VAL A 187 -6.22 -1.38 5.04
N LEU A 188 -6.82 -0.21 5.05
CA LEU A 188 -8.25 0.03 4.83
C LEU A 188 -8.44 0.88 3.58
N SER A 189 -9.45 0.61 2.78
CA SER A 189 -9.92 1.55 1.76
C SER A 189 -10.54 2.79 2.41
N TRP A 190 -10.55 3.90 1.68
CA TRP A 190 -10.97 5.21 2.23
C TRP A 190 -12.40 5.23 2.75
N ASP A 191 -13.31 4.56 2.09
CA ASP A 191 -14.71 4.43 2.52
C ASP A 191 -14.85 3.80 3.93
N LEU A 192 -13.98 2.84 4.27
CA LEU A 192 -13.92 2.26 5.61
C LEU A 192 -13.38 3.26 6.64
N VAL A 193 -12.42 4.10 6.26
CA VAL A 193 -11.91 5.18 7.11
C VAL A 193 -13.02 6.20 7.41
N GLU A 194 -13.77 6.65 6.39
CA GLU A 194 -14.93 7.53 6.57
C GLU A 194 -16.00 6.89 7.46
N TRP A 195 -16.27 5.60 7.26
CA TRP A 195 -17.22 4.87 8.09
C TRP A 195 -16.77 4.79 9.55
N ILE A 196 -15.48 4.53 9.82
CA ILE A 196 -14.94 4.53 11.20
C ILE A 196 -15.14 5.90 11.86
N GLY A 197 -14.96 6.99 11.11
CA GLY A 197 -15.13 8.35 11.62
C GLY A 197 -16.57 8.77 11.90
N THR A 198 -17.56 8.09 11.33
CA THR A 198 -18.98 8.48 11.42
C THR A 198 -19.85 7.47 12.16
N SER A 199 -19.40 6.24 12.33
CA SER A 199 -20.19 5.16 12.93
C SER A 199 -20.09 5.14 14.45
N LEU A 200 -21.23 4.90 15.11
CA LEU A 200 -21.30 4.68 16.57
C LEU A 200 -20.65 3.36 17.01
N ILE A 201 -20.45 2.40 16.12
CA ILE A 201 -19.85 1.10 16.45
C ILE A 201 -18.38 1.29 16.88
N PRO A 202 -17.48 1.90 16.08
CA PRO A 202 -16.14 2.21 16.53
C PRO A 202 -16.10 3.20 17.70
N LEU A 203 -16.90 4.26 17.65
CA LEU A 203 -16.93 5.31 18.65
C LEU A 203 -17.14 4.77 20.07
N ASN A 204 -18.05 3.80 20.23
CA ASN A 204 -18.40 3.23 21.52
C ASN A 204 -17.47 2.08 21.96
N HIS A 205 -16.46 1.70 21.16
CA HIS A 205 -15.57 0.55 21.41
C HIS A 205 -14.12 0.89 21.06
N THR A 206 -13.53 1.86 21.75
CA THR A 206 -12.19 2.38 21.46
C THR A 206 -11.10 1.81 22.36
N VAL A 207 -11.45 1.09 23.43
CA VAL A 207 -10.52 0.58 24.44
C VAL A 207 -10.37 -0.94 24.33
N GLY A 208 -9.15 -1.42 24.20
CA GLY A 208 -8.79 -2.85 24.06
C GLY A 208 -7.67 -3.06 23.06
N PRO A 209 -7.27 -4.31 22.78
CA PRO A 209 -6.28 -4.61 21.73
C PRO A 209 -6.72 -4.05 20.39
N GLU A 210 -5.99 -3.07 19.87
CA GLU A 210 -6.42 -2.17 18.80
C GLU A 210 -6.71 -2.89 17.47
N ASP A 211 -5.88 -3.86 17.12
CA ASP A 211 -6.02 -4.69 15.93
C ASP A 211 -7.27 -5.58 15.98
N LYS A 212 -7.54 -6.15 17.13
CA LYS A 212 -8.76 -6.91 17.39
C LYS A 212 -10.00 -6.03 17.29
N LEU A 213 -9.95 -4.83 17.89
CA LEU A 213 -11.06 -3.88 17.85
C LEU A 213 -11.42 -3.50 16.40
N VAL A 214 -10.43 -3.22 15.55
CA VAL A 214 -10.70 -2.90 14.13
C VAL A 214 -11.42 -4.05 13.43
N GLY A 215 -10.97 -5.30 13.62
CA GLY A 215 -11.67 -6.47 13.09
C GLY A 215 -13.10 -6.60 13.60
N GLU A 216 -13.31 -6.37 14.90
CA GLU A 216 -14.64 -6.40 15.54
C GLU A 216 -15.57 -5.29 15.01
N TRP A 217 -15.06 -4.06 14.82
CA TRP A 217 -15.86 -2.97 14.23
C TRP A 217 -16.37 -3.34 12.85
N LEU A 218 -15.45 -3.82 11.99
CA LEU A 218 -15.78 -4.20 10.61
C LEU A 218 -16.79 -5.36 10.57
N ASN A 219 -16.63 -6.36 11.46
CA ASN A 219 -17.58 -7.47 11.56
C ASN A 219 -18.96 -7.01 12.04
N ARG A 220 -19.03 -6.20 13.10
CA ARG A 220 -20.30 -5.70 13.66
C ARG A 220 -21.01 -4.71 12.72
N GLY A 221 -20.24 -3.95 11.94
CA GLY A 221 -20.76 -3.02 10.96
C GLY A 221 -21.10 -3.64 9.60
N ASP A 222 -20.88 -4.94 9.44
CA ASP A 222 -21.01 -5.65 8.16
C ASP A 222 -20.21 -4.98 7.03
N LYS A 223 -18.96 -4.56 7.35
CA LYS A 223 -18.02 -3.85 6.47
C LYS A 223 -16.84 -4.73 6.07
N ALA A 224 -16.05 -4.23 5.13
CA ALA A 224 -14.89 -4.92 4.58
C ALA A 224 -15.28 -6.26 3.95
N LYS A 225 -16.11 -6.21 2.92
CA LYS A 225 -16.49 -7.40 2.13
C LYS A 225 -15.31 -7.98 1.36
N ASN A 226 -14.30 -7.15 1.07
CA ASN A 226 -13.05 -7.55 0.45
C ASN A 226 -11.98 -7.65 1.53
N ARG A 227 -11.61 -8.88 1.93
CA ARG A 227 -10.56 -9.13 2.93
C ARG A 227 -9.47 -10.00 2.35
N VAL A 228 -8.22 -9.51 2.42
CA VAL A 228 -7.06 -10.19 1.84
C VAL A 228 -5.98 -10.37 2.90
N SER A 229 -5.60 -11.62 3.15
CA SER A 229 -4.47 -11.97 4.00
C SER A 229 -3.21 -12.19 3.17
N ASN A 230 -2.14 -11.49 3.50
CA ASN A 230 -0.84 -11.57 2.81
C ASN A 230 0.16 -12.51 3.48
N LYS A 231 -0.31 -13.65 3.94
CA LYS A 231 0.59 -14.73 4.32
C LYS A 231 1.11 -15.44 3.07
N PRO A 232 2.37 -15.83 3.05
CA PRO A 232 3.41 -15.66 4.06
C PRO A 232 4.26 -14.38 3.89
N ALA A 233 3.87 -13.42 3.05
CA ALA A 233 4.71 -12.27 2.71
C ALA A 233 4.81 -11.19 3.81
N MET A 234 3.93 -11.23 4.81
CA MET A 234 4.00 -10.41 6.02
C MET A 234 4.19 -11.32 7.23
N TYR A 235 5.13 -11.02 8.12
CA TYR A 235 5.49 -11.89 9.24
C TYR A 235 6.32 -11.20 10.32
N ASP A 236 6.44 -11.87 11.49
CA ASP A 236 7.37 -11.46 12.55
C ASP A 236 8.81 -11.89 12.20
N TYR A 237 9.78 -11.09 12.57
CA TYR A 237 11.21 -11.37 12.37
C TYR A 237 11.58 -12.76 12.89
N PRO A 238 12.46 -13.52 12.18
CA PRO A 238 12.90 -14.84 12.58
C PRO A 238 13.38 -14.91 14.03
N ARG A 239 13.14 -16.04 14.70
CA ARG A 239 13.57 -16.30 16.08
C ARG A 239 12.96 -15.37 17.14
N THR A 240 11.95 -14.60 16.82
CA THR A 240 11.13 -13.95 17.84
C THR A 240 10.20 -14.99 18.45
N ASN A 241 9.85 -14.82 19.74
CA ASN A 241 8.93 -15.75 20.45
C ASN A 241 7.49 -15.72 19.88
N GLY A 242 7.31 -15.17 18.72
CA GLY A 242 6.04 -15.09 17.99
C GLY A 242 5.78 -16.32 17.15
N ARG A 243 4.56 -16.88 17.23
CA ARG A 243 4.11 -17.99 16.37
C ARG A 243 3.96 -17.61 14.89
N CYS A 244 4.19 -16.34 14.55
CA CYS A 244 4.02 -15.78 13.22
C CYS A 244 5.34 -15.50 12.52
N SER A 245 6.45 -15.99 13.06
CA SER A 245 7.79 -15.80 12.50
C SER A 245 8.17 -16.94 11.56
N HIS A 246 8.91 -16.60 10.50
CA HIS A 246 9.64 -17.54 9.64
C HIS A 246 10.90 -16.86 9.06
N ASP A 247 11.71 -17.57 8.34
CA ASP A 247 12.92 -17.02 7.71
C ASP A 247 12.57 -15.93 6.68
N LEU A 248 13.51 -15.02 6.45
CA LEU A 248 13.35 -13.98 5.43
C LEU A 248 13.20 -14.61 4.03
N ILE A 249 12.25 -14.12 3.25
CA ILE A 249 11.97 -14.62 1.90
C ILE A 249 11.96 -13.47 0.88
N PRO A 250 12.32 -13.72 -0.39
CA PRO A 250 12.34 -12.68 -1.44
C PRO A 250 10.98 -11.96 -1.64
N GLU A 251 9.88 -12.67 -1.45
CA GLU A 251 8.50 -12.18 -1.64
C GLU A 251 8.00 -11.31 -0.49
N THR A 252 8.81 -11.09 0.53
CA THR A 252 8.44 -10.30 1.71
C THR A 252 7.83 -8.95 1.34
N LEU A 253 6.72 -8.62 2.01
CA LEU A 253 6.09 -7.30 2.03
C LEU A 253 6.41 -6.55 3.32
N ALA A 254 6.38 -7.25 4.46
CA ALA A 254 6.64 -6.66 5.76
C ALA A 254 7.32 -7.63 6.73
N VAL A 255 8.30 -7.13 7.47
CA VAL A 255 8.93 -7.83 8.61
C VAL A 255 8.70 -7.01 9.86
N HIS A 256 8.05 -7.62 10.84
CA HIS A 256 7.67 -6.97 12.09
C HIS A 256 8.58 -7.39 13.27
N ARG A 257 8.47 -6.71 14.41
CA ARG A 257 9.24 -6.92 15.65
C ARG A 257 10.73 -6.61 15.52
N LEU A 258 11.06 -5.65 14.69
CA LEU A 258 12.43 -5.15 14.54
C LEU A 258 12.75 -4.16 15.67
N LYS A 259 12.88 -4.67 16.89
CA LYS A 259 13.09 -3.86 18.11
C LYS A 259 14.55 -3.49 18.34
N ARG A 260 15.50 -4.26 17.79
CA ARG A 260 16.94 -4.08 17.94
C ARG A 260 17.59 -3.75 16.61
N TRP A 261 18.70 -3.05 16.63
CA TRP A 261 19.43 -2.63 15.44
C TRP A 261 20.05 -3.80 14.64
N ASP A 262 20.48 -4.87 15.31
CA ASP A 262 20.95 -6.08 14.64
C ASP A 262 19.88 -6.74 13.77
N GLN A 263 18.63 -6.74 14.20
CA GLN A 263 17.51 -7.25 13.42
C GLN A 263 17.26 -6.40 12.16
N TRP A 264 17.39 -5.08 12.27
CA TRP A 264 17.32 -4.18 11.12
C TRP A 264 18.48 -4.43 10.16
N LEU A 265 19.69 -4.59 10.67
CA LEU A 265 20.88 -4.89 9.85
C LEU A 265 20.66 -6.16 9.03
N ASP A 266 20.20 -7.25 9.65
CA ASP A 266 19.94 -8.51 8.95
C ASP A 266 18.91 -8.34 7.82
N VAL A 267 17.80 -7.64 8.09
CA VAL A 267 16.74 -7.38 7.12
C VAL A 267 17.26 -6.51 5.95
N LEU A 268 17.93 -5.39 6.25
CA LEU A 268 18.45 -4.48 5.23
C LEU A 268 19.53 -5.14 4.38
N THR A 269 20.36 -6.01 4.97
CA THR A 269 21.38 -6.79 4.27
C THR A 269 20.73 -7.83 3.35
N PHE A 270 19.75 -8.58 3.85
CA PHE A 270 19.06 -9.60 3.05
C PHE A 270 18.38 -8.99 1.80
N PHE A 271 17.77 -7.81 1.94
CA PHE A 271 17.11 -7.14 0.81
C PHE A 271 18.03 -6.19 0.02
N ASN A 272 19.32 -6.16 0.32
CA ASN A 272 20.32 -5.32 -0.38
C ASN A 272 19.89 -3.84 -0.48
N VAL A 273 19.34 -3.27 0.58
CA VAL A 273 18.78 -1.90 0.56
C VAL A 273 19.84 -0.85 0.22
N THR A 274 21.09 -1.10 0.56
CA THR A 274 22.22 -0.18 0.36
C THR A 274 23.05 -0.45 -0.90
N ASN A 275 22.66 -1.39 -1.76
CA ASN A 275 23.45 -1.79 -2.95
C ASN A 275 23.59 -0.67 -4.02
N GLN A 276 22.82 0.40 -3.93
CA GLN A 276 22.88 1.52 -4.87
C GLN A 276 23.93 2.56 -4.47
N VAL A 277 24.53 2.45 -3.29
CA VAL A 277 25.57 3.36 -2.84
C VAL A 277 26.82 3.15 -3.68
N LYS A 278 27.28 4.22 -4.35
CA LYS A 278 28.49 4.20 -5.19
C LYS A 278 29.64 4.80 -4.42
N PRO A 279 30.85 4.23 -4.52
CA PRO A 279 32.06 4.83 -3.94
C PRO A 279 32.25 6.26 -4.43
N SER A 280 32.75 7.13 -3.58
CA SER A 280 33.08 8.51 -3.91
C SER A 280 34.45 8.90 -3.33
N LYS A 281 34.92 10.12 -3.64
CA LYS A 281 36.12 10.66 -3.01
C LYS A 281 35.99 10.90 -1.51
N LEU A 282 34.76 10.92 -0.99
CA LEU A 282 34.45 11.19 0.43
C LEU A 282 34.37 9.91 1.24
N TYR A 283 34.12 8.75 0.60
CA TYR A 283 33.99 7.45 1.26
C TYR A 283 34.31 6.29 0.30
N THR A 284 34.76 5.18 0.88
CA THR A 284 34.86 3.86 0.25
C THR A 284 34.00 2.90 1.06
N LEU A 285 33.16 2.12 0.40
CA LEU A 285 32.29 1.11 1.02
C LEU A 285 32.67 -0.27 0.49
#